data_bcfb9e4839f72e8501a1c75b1be3e0da
#
_entry.id   bcfb9e4839f72e8501a1c75b1be3e0da
#
_cell.length_a   1.000
_cell.length_b   1.000
_cell.length_c   1.000
_cell.angle_alpha   90.00
_cell.angle_beta   90.00
_cell.angle_gamma   90.00
#
_symmetry.space_group_name_H-M   'P 1'
#
loop_
_entity.id
_entity.type
_entity.pdbx_description
1 polymer ?
#
loop_
_entity_poly.entity_id
_entity_poly.type
_entity_poly.pdbx_seq_one_letter_code
_entity_poly.pdbx_strand_id
1 'polypeptide(L)'
;MIAHKGENIIIGSVFKAINGSFNLADYTIRCVVTNIRGKEISVIEDSGIVRNDATNTVACTIEGTKTARMSGLYFVSFELWSDGQKVLSNEVEQITIIE
;
A
#
# COMPACT_ATOMS: atom_id res chain seq x y z
N MET A 1 -4.81 -5.40 -11.80
CA MET A 1 -3.50 -6.04 -12.00
C MET A 1 -3.61 -7.54 -11.80
N ILE A 2 -2.98 -8.32 -12.62
CA ILE A 2 -2.89 -9.78 -12.47
C ILE A 2 -1.43 -10.13 -12.22
N ALA A 3 -1.18 -10.97 -11.22
CA ALA A 3 0.16 -11.46 -10.90
C ALA A 3 0.12 -12.95 -10.59
N HIS A 4 1.25 -13.63 -10.73
CA HIS A 4 1.38 -15.04 -10.41
C HIS A 4 1.94 -15.23 -9.00
N LYS A 5 1.55 -16.34 -8.38
CA LYS A 5 2.11 -16.72 -7.07
C LYS A 5 3.63 -16.72 -7.12
N GLY A 6 4.26 -16.15 -6.10
CA GLY A 6 5.71 -16.09 -5.99
C GLY A 6 6.37 -14.90 -6.67
N GLU A 7 5.61 -14.10 -7.42
CA GLU A 7 6.15 -12.87 -8.01
C GLU A 7 6.20 -11.73 -7.00
N ASN A 8 7.22 -10.89 -7.11
CA ASN A 8 7.25 -9.61 -6.41
C ASN A 8 6.32 -8.63 -7.12
N ILE A 9 5.52 -7.90 -6.36
CA ILE A 9 4.59 -6.90 -6.90
C ILE A 9 4.98 -5.54 -6.37
N ILE A 10 5.21 -4.58 -7.27
CA ILE A 10 5.56 -3.20 -6.90
C ILE A 10 4.31 -2.34 -7.06
N ILE A 11 3.93 -1.65 -5.97
CA ILE A 11 2.76 -0.77 -5.92
C ILE A 11 3.23 0.64 -5.60
N GLY A 12 2.73 1.62 -6.33
CA GLY A 12 3.05 3.02 -6.08
C GLY A 12 1.80 3.89 -6.04
N SER A 13 1.93 5.06 -5.43
CA SER A 13 0.88 6.06 -5.37
C SER A 13 1.45 7.46 -5.22
N VAL A 14 0.65 8.44 -5.64
CA VAL A 14 0.93 9.87 -5.43
C VAL A 14 -0.19 10.44 -4.58
N PHE A 15 0.17 11.11 -3.48
CA PHE A 15 -0.80 11.78 -2.63
C PHE A 15 -0.92 13.25 -3.05
N LYS A 16 -2.16 13.72 -3.19
CA LYS A 16 -2.45 15.10 -3.60
C LYS A 16 -3.36 15.77 -2.59
N ALA A 17 -3.03 17.02 -2.25
CA ALA A 17 -3.93 17.84 -1.47
C ALA A 17 -5.12 18.28 -2.33
N ILE A 18 -6.32 18.23 -1.75
CA ILE A 18 -7.51 18.77 -2.39
C ILE A 18 -7.60 20.28 -2.10
N ASN A 19 -7.31 20.66 -0.85
CA ASN A 19 -7.33 22.03 -0.40
C ASN A 19 -6.08 22.33 0.42
N GLY A 20 -5.41 23.45 0.13
CA GLY A 20 -4.27 23.91 0.90
C GLY A 20 -3.00 23.09 0.64
N SER A 21 -2.06 23.16 1.56
CA SER A 21 -0.78 22.49 1.45
C SER A 21 -0.86 21.09 2.08
N PHE A 22 -0.19 20.14 1.44
CA PHE A 22 -0.04 18.78 1.95
C PHE A 22 1.45 18.45 1.98
N ASN A 23 1.92 17.96 3.12
CA ASN A 23 3.31 17.55 3.27
C ASN A 23 3.37 16.10 3.76
N LEU A 24 3.78 15.20 2.89
CA LEU A 24 3.89 13.78 3.20
C LEU A 24 4.84 13.50 4.36
N ALA A 25 5.85 14.36 4.55
CA ALA A 25 6.82 14.21 5.64
C ALA A 25 6.18 14.26 7.04
N ASP A 26 4.97 14.83 7.17
CA ASP A 26 4.27 14.94 8.45
C ASP A 26 3.61 13.63 8.88
N TYR A 27 3.65 12.59 8.03
CA TYR A 27 2.90 11.34 8.26
C TYR A 27 3.82 10.14 8.23
N THR A 28 3.44 9.11 8.99
CA THR A 28 3.94 7.75 8.77
C THR A 28 2.99 7.04 7.80
N ILE A 29 3.53 6.11 7.03
CA ILE A 29 2.78 5.45 5.96
C ILE A 29 2.75 3.95 6.21
N ARG A 30 1.60 3.34 5.95
CA ARG A 30 1.45 1.89 5.95
C ARG A 30 0.83 1.46 4.63
N CYS A 31 1.33 0.38 4.06
CA CYS A 31 0.70 -0.27 2.92
C CYS A 31 -0.03 -1.50 3.44
N VAL A 32 -1.34 -1.56 3.22
CA VAL A 32 -2.19 -2.62 3.75
C VAL A 32 -2.79 -3.40 2.60
N VAL A 33 -2.63 -4.73 2.64
CA VAL A 33 -3.22 -5.65 1.68
C VAL A 33 -4.37 -6.37 2.37
N THR A 34 -5.58 -6.24 1.83
CA THR A 34 -6.77 -6.88 2.39
C THR A 34 -7.37 -7.87 1.39
N ASN A 35 -8.05 -8.89 1.92
CA ASN A 35 -8.82 -9.81 1.08
C ASN A 35 -10.23 -9.27 0.83
N ILE A 36 -11.05 -10.05 0.12
CA ILE A 36 -12.43 -9.65 -0.23
C ILE A 36 -13.34 -9.49 0.98
N ARG A 37 -12.93 -10.01 2.14
CA ARG A 37 -13.68 -9.88 3.40
C ARG A 37 -13.23 -8.69 4.23
N GLY A 38 -12.27 -7.90 3.72
CA GLY A 38 -11.71 -6.77 4.44
C GLY A 38 -10.68 -7.14 5.49
N LYS A 39 -10.26 -8.41 5.55
CA LYS A 39 -9.23 -8.84 6.49
C LYS A 39 -7.85 -8.43 6.00
N GLU A 40 -7.05 -7.85 6.88
CA GLU A 40 -5.65 -7.51 6.57
C GLU A 40 -4.82 -8.79 6.46
N ILE A 41 -4.27 -9.00 5.28
CA ILE A 41 -3.43 -10.17 4.97
C ILE A 41 -1.96 -9.82 5.17
N SER A 42 -1.57 -8.60 4.84
CA SER A 42 -0.20 -8.14 4.97
C SER A 42 -0.19 -6.64 5.23
N VAL A 43 0.75 -6.20 6.06
CA VAL A 43 0.99 -4.80 6.33
C VAL A 43 2.47 -4.52 6.17
N ILE A 44 2.78 -3.50 5.37
CA ILE A 44 4.15 -3.02 5.19
C ILE A 44 4.24 -1.68 5.93
N GLU A 45 5.07 -1.64 6.96
CA GLU A 45 5.26 -0.43 7.76
C GLU A 45 6.14 0.59 7.03
N ASP A 46 6.18 1.81 7.53
CA ASP A 46 6.87 2.95 6.92
C ASP A 46 8.32 2.63 6.53
N SER A 47 9.03 1.87 7.35
CA SER A 47 10.42 1.50 7.08
C SER A 47 10.60 0.64 5.83
N GLY A 48 9.55 -0.05 5.40
CA GLY A 48 9.54 -0.86 4.18
C GLY A 48 9.00 -0.13 2.96
N ILE A 49 8.70 1.14 3.09
CA ILE A 49 8.11 1.94 2.01
C ILE A 49 9.16 2.91 1.48
N VAL A 50 9.35 2.90 0.16
CA VAL A 50 10.17 3.90 -0.52
C VAL A 50 9.31 5.14 -0.71
N ARG A 51 9.75 6.26 -0.14
CA ARG A 51 8.96 7.48 -0.18
C ARG A 51 9.80 8.66 -0.67
N ASN A 52 9.16 9.55 -1.42
CA ASN A 52 9.73 10.83 -1.82
C ASN A 52 8.79 11.92 -1.32
N ASP A 53 9.16 12.54 -0.20
CA ASP A 53 8.31 13.52 0.45
C ASP A 53 8.23 14.84 -0.36
N ALA A 54 9.22 15.12 -1.20
CA ALA A 54 9.19 16.32 -2.05
C ALA A 54 8.12 16.23 -3.14
N THR A 55 7.84 15.01 -3.62
CA THR A 55 6.85 14.79 -4.69
C THR A 55 5.59 14.09 -4.18
N ASN A 56 5.52 13.81 -2.87
CA ASN A 56 4.40 13.10 -2.23
C ASN A 56 4.15 11.72 -2.86
N THR A 57 5.22 11.04 -3.26
CA THR A 57 5.12 9.71 -3.86
C THR A 57 5.59 8.62 -2.91
N VAL A 58 4.98 7.46 -3.03
CA VAL A 58 5.32 6.26 -2.26
C VAL A 58 5.33 5.05 -3.17
N ALA A 59 6.16 4.08 -2.82
CA ALA A 59 6.16 2.78 -3.47
C ALA A 59 6.55 1.70 -2.47
N CYS A 60 5.99 0.51 -2.63
CA CYS A 60 6.40 -0.63 -1.83
C CYS A 60 6.36 -1.90 -2.66
N THR A 61 7.03 -2.93 -2.17
CA THR A 61 7.07 -4.24 -2.80
C THR A 61 6.36 -5.25 -1.92
N ILE A 62 5.38 -5.95 -2.49
CA ILE A 62 4.81 -7.13 -1.87
C ILE A 62 5.68 -8.30 -2.34
N GLU A 63 6.43 -8.87 -1.42
CA GLU A 63 7.44 -9.87 -1.77
C GLU A 63 6.82 -11.19 -2.23
N GLY A 64 7.54 -11.90 -3.10
CA GLY A 64 7.11 -13.19 -3.63
C GLY A 64 6.84 -14.24 -2.56
N THR A 65 7.54 -14.18 -1.42
CA THR A 65 7.26 -15.06 -0.28
C THR A 65 5.86 -14.85 0.29
N LYS A 66 5.33 -13.65 0.16
CA LYS A 66 3.95 -13.33 0.55
C LYS A 66 2.96 -13.73 -0.53
N THR A 67 3.22 -13.36 -1.78
CA THR A 67 2.30 -13.66 -2.90
C THR A 67 2.17 -15.15 -3.14
N ALA A 68 3.19 -15.95 -2.81
CA ALA A 68 3.12 -17.41 -2.92
C ALA A 68 2.01 -18.03 -2.05
N ARG A 69 1.57 -17.30 -1.01
CA ARG A 69 0.51 -17.74 -0.10
C ARG A 69 -0.85 -17.10 -0.40
N MET A 70 -0.91 -16.28 -1.44
CA MET A 70 -2.11 -15.55 -1.81
C MET A 70 -2.80 -16.23 -2.99
N SER A 71 -4.11 -16.09 -3.08
CA SER A 71 -4.90 -16.62 -4.19
C SER A 71 -6.17 -15.80 -4.33
N GLY A 72 -6.50 -15.40 -5.56
CA GLY A 72 -7.70 -14.62 -5.84
C GLY A 72 -7.49 -13.12 -5.71
N LEU A 73 -8.55 -12.41 -5.36
CA LEU A 73 -8.59 -10.93 -5.39
C LEU A 73 -8.19 -10.32 -4.06
N TYR A 74 -7.34 -9.30 -4.15
CA TYR A 74 -6.88 -8.51 -3.01
C TYR A 74 -6.94 -7.02 -3.34
N PHE A 75 -7.05 -6.21 -2.28
CA PHE A 75 -7.05 -4.76 -2.38
C PHE A 75 -5.84 -4.20 -1.65
N VAL A 76 -5.14 -3.26 -2.27
CA VAL A 76 -3.96 -2.61 -1.69
C VAL A 76 -4.30 -1.16 -1.40
N SER A 77 -4.07 -0.74 -0.17
CA SER A 77 -4.31 0.62 0.28
C SER A 77 -3.06 1.18 0.93
N PHE A 78 -2.82 2.47 0.74
CA PHE A 78 -1.87 3.21 1.54
C PHE A 78 -2.62 4.00 2.60
N GLU A 79 -2.13 3.92 3.83
CA GLU A 79 -2.68 4.64 4.98
C GLU A 79 -1.69 5.69 5.46
N LEU A 80 -2.19 6.87 5.74
CA LEU A 80 -1.41 7.94 6.38
C LEU A 80 -1.79 8.00 7.85
N TRP A 81 -0.77 7.98 8.71
CA TRP A 81 -0.94 8.00 10.15
C TRP A 81 -0.20 9.19 10.75
N SER A 82 -0.82 9.83 11.75
CA SER A 82 -0.24 10.91 12.53
C SER A 82 -0.65 10.76 13.99
N ASP A 83 0.32 10.85 14.89
CA ASP A 83 0.09 10.74 16.34
C ASP A 83 -0.67 9.46 16.74
N GLY A 84 -0.34 8.35 16.10
CA GLY A 84 -0.97 7.07 16.38
C GLY A 84 -2.38 6.90 15.85
N GLN A 85 -2.85 7.84 15.04
CA GLN A 85 -4.20 7.80 14.43
C GLN A 85 -4.12 7.77 12.92
N LYS A 86 -4.99 6.95 12.32
CA LYS A 86 -5.13 6.91 10.87
C LYS A 86 -5.87 8.16 10.40
N VAL A 87 -5.22 8.95 9.55
CA VAL A 87 -5.77 10.19 9.00
C VAL A 87 -6.47 9.95 7.67
N LEU A 88 -5.89 9.08 6.84
CA LEU A 88 -6.39 8.82 5.49
C LEU A 88 -6.09 7.38 5.11
N SER A 89 -7.01 6.75 4.39
CA SER A 89 -6.79 5.46 3.74
C SER A 89 -7.21 5.59 2.28
N ASN A 90 -6.33 5.21 1.38
CA ASN A 90 -6.55 5.34 -0.05
C ASN A 90 -6.27 4.00 -0.74
N GLU A 91 -7.32 3.37 -1.28
CA GLU A 91 -7.15 2.16 -2.08
C GLU A 91 -6.54 2.54 -3.42
N VAL A 92 -5.40 1.95 -3.76
CA VAL A 92 -4.63 2.33 -4.94
C VAL A 92 -4.58 1.25 -6.00
N GLU A 93 -4.84 -0.02 -5.63
CA GLU A 93 -4.73 -1.12 -6.59
C GLU A 93 -5.59 -2.30 -6.17
N GLN A 94 -6.09 -3.03 -7.18
CA GLN A 94 -6.69 -4.35 -7.01
C GLN A 94 -5.79 -5.37 -7.70
N ILE A 95 -5.49 -6.45 -7.00
CA ILE A 95 -4.59 -7.49 -7.50
C ILE A 95 -5.30 -8.83 -7.51
N THR A 96 -5.25 -9.53 -8.63
CA THR A 96 -5.68 -10.93 -8.72
C THR A 96 -4.44 -11.80 -8.80
N ILE A 97 -4.30 -12.70 -7.82
CA ILE A 97 -3.18 -13.65 -7.77
C ILE A 97 -3.62 -14.98 -8.37
N ILE A 98 -2.91 -15.42 -9.38
CA ILE A 98 -3.16 -16.70 -10.06
C ILE A 98 -1.95 -17.63 -9.96
N GLU A 99 -2.17 -18.88 -10.28
CA GLU A 99 -1.11 -19.91 -10.27
C GLU A 99 0.08 -19.58 -11.21
#